data_bbfe4c20ccad3f21b3ee805eaa981279
#
_entry.id   bbfe4c20ccad3f21b3ee805eaa981279
#
_cell.length_a   1.000
_cell.length_b   1.000
_cell.length_c   1.000
_cell.angle_alpha   90.00
_cell.angle_beta   90.00
_cell.angle_gamma   90.00
#
_symmetry.space_group_name_H-M   'P 1'
#
loop_
_entity.id
_entity.type
_entity.pdbx_description
1 polymer ?
#
loop_
_entity_poly.entity_id
_entity_poly.type
_entity_poly.pdbx_seq_one_letter_code
_entity_poly.pdbx_strand_id
1 'polypeptide(L)'
;MRRLLLGLLPLLLAGLPARYLVQDAASRAFGHPLPGLPEEALEAFRLGDQAFQRVFVREDGLGPRFVHQSCAGCHVGDGRGRPLFAERSEALVRTRAPDGQSPHPLFGLQLQDHALPGHTPEGRVELYWEEMEGRYPDGTPYRLRRPRLRVLDLEGKPVPGVYSLRIAPPVFGTGLLEKVPEAAILALEDPQDEDGDGISGRAARLEGGLGRFGWKASTASLLEQSALAYREDMGLSTPLFPEEGRAEVSEEELERVTFYVAHLAVPAPRHLPEDLRGKRLFREVGCASCHRERLGGLPAYTDLLLHDMGEALADGVAEGAASPAEWRTPPLWGIGLTRKVLGEGVYLHDGRAQSLEEAILWHGGEAEEAKRRFMALPKADREALLRFLRGL
;
A
#
# COMPACT_ATOMS: atom_id res chain seq x y z
N MET A 1 -2.58 35.34 -17.05
CA MET A 1 -2.33 33.96 -16.66
C MET A 1 -1.40 33.98 -15.45
N ARG A 2 -1.96 33.90 -14.24
CA ARG A 2 -1.18 33.85 -12.99
C ARG A 2 -0.89 32.37 -12.73
N ARG A 3 0.39 31.99 -12.78
CA ARG A 3 0.86 30.70 -12.28
C ARG A 3 0.51 30.64 -10.80
N LEU A 4 -0.46 29.80 -10.42
CA LEU A 4 -0.65 29.38 -9.04
C LEU A 4 0.56 28.51 -8.68
N LEU A 5 1.63 29.14 -8.23
CA LEU A 5 2.64 28.48 -7.43
C LEU A 5 1.94 28.04 -6.16
N LEU A 6 1.44 26.83 -6.11
CA LEU A 6 1.10 26.10 -4.89
C LEU A 6 2.39 25.93 -4.11
N GLY A 7 2.85 27.01 -3.49
CA GLY A 7 3.91 26.99 -2.49
C GLY A 7 3.44 26.11 -1.34
N LEU A 8 3.93 24.86 -1.30
CA LEU A 8 3.83 23.99 -0.13
C LEU A 8 4.33 24.78 1.08
N LEU A 9 3.40 25.27 1.90
CA LEU A 9 3.72 25.90 3.17
C LEU A 9 4.56 24.89 3.97
N PRO A 10 5.77 25.25 4.42
CA PRO A 10 6.54 24.37 5.28
C PRO A 10 5.80 24.28 6.61
N LEU A 11 5.07 23.17 6.83
CA LEU A 11 4.56 22.82 8.14
C LEU A 11 5.75 22.50 9.03
N LEU A 12 6.16 23.48 9.84
CA LEU A 12 7.10 23.29 10.94
C LEU A 12 6.51 22.24 11.90
N LEU A 13 7.03 21.02 11.82
CA LEU A 13 6.62 19.86 12.63
C LEU A 13 7.07 19.92 14.09
N ALA A 14 7.57 21.07 14.57
CA ALA A 14 8.00 21.27 15.94
C ALA A 14 6.82 21.76 16.80
N GLY A 15 6.27 20.88 17.61
CA GLY A 15 5.56 21.24 18.84
C GLY A 15 4.05 21.49 18.79
N LEU A 16 3.30 21.12 17.71
CA LEU A 16 1.85 21.27 17.66
C LEU A 16 1.13 19.92 17.77
N PRO A 17 0.15 19.77 18.69
CA PRO A 17 -0.63 18.55 18.75
C PRO A 17 -1.48 18.39 17.48
N ALA A 18 -1.24 17.30 16.76
CA ALA A 18 -2.20 16.58 15.95
C ALA A 18 -2.97 17.34 14.83
N ARG A 19 -2.35 18.25 14.09
CA ARG A 19 -2.98 18.92 12.92
C ARG A 19 -3.23 17.99 11.73
N TYR A 20 -2.96 16.71 11.84
CA TYR A 20 -3.16 15.70 10.80
C TYR A 20 -4.08 14.55 11.23
N LEU A 21 -4.55 14.55 12.48
CA LEU A 21 -5.41 13.51 13.02
C LEU A 21 -6.88 13.92 13.01
N VAL A 22 -7.76 13.02 12.59
CA VAL A 22 -9.21 13.20 12.60
C VAL A 22 -9.86 12.15 13.50
N GLN A 23 -10.78 12.62 14.37
CA GLN A 23 -11.56 11.78 15.27
C GLN A 23 -12.76 11.19 14.51
N ASP A 24 -12.51 10.17 13.68
CA ASP A 24 -13.54 9.40 13.03
C ASP A 24 -13.16 7.91 13.07
N ALA A 25 -14.12 7.08 13.42
CA ALA A 25 -14.01 5.61 13.44
C ALA A 25 -15.13 4.94 12.62
N ALA A 26 -15.78 5.71 11.75
CA ALA A 26 -16.84 5.22 10.87
C ALA A 26 -16.27 4.71 9.52
N SER A 27 -17.14 4.37 8.61
CA SER A 27 -16.77 3.88 7.27
C SER A 27 -16.09 4.93 6.37
N ARG A 28 -16.12 6.21 6.75
CA ARG A 28 -15.47 7.32 6.02
C ARG A 28 -14.20 7.83 6.70
N ALA A 29 -13.66 7.08 7.65
CA ALA A 29 -12.54 7.51 8.49
C ALA A 29 -11.27 7.89 7.71
N PHE A 30 -11.10 7.40 6.48
CA PHE A 30 -9.92 7.64 5.66
C PHE A 30 -10.05 8.82 4.68
N GLY A 31 -11.28 9.28 4.39
CA GLY A 31 -11.57 10.31 3.37
C GLY A 31 -11.66 11.74 3.91
N HIS A 32 -11.09 12.05 5.07
CA HIS A 32 -11.13 13.39 5.65
C HIS A 32 -9.94 14.25 5.22
N PRO A 33 -10.15 15.57 4.99
CA PRO A 33 -9.05 16.48 4.76
C PRO A 33 -8.23 16.71 6.03
N LEU A 34 -6.97 17.09 5.86
CA LEU A 34 -6.13 17.55 6.96
C LEU A 34 -6.84 18.68 7.74
N PRO A 35 -6.89 18.62 9.09
CA PRO A 35 -7.50 19.65 9.90
C PRO A 35 -6.82 21.02 9.73
N GLY A 36 -7.64 22.08 9.64
CA GLY A 36 -7.14 23.45 9.57
C GLY A 36 -6.68 23.91 8.21
N LEU A 37 -7.05 23.19 7.13
CA LEU A 37 -6.85 23.71 5.77
C LEU A 37 -7.67 25.01 5.58
N PRO A 38 -7.10 26.05 4.92
CA PRO A 38 -7.86 27.23 4.54
C PRO A 38 -8.92 26.87 3.48
N GLU A 39 -9.95 27.74 3.32
CA GLU A 39 -11.11 27.45 2.45
C GLU A 39 -10.70 27.15 0.99
N GLU A 40 -9.71 27.86 0.46
CA GLU A 40 -9.18 27.62 -0.90
C GLU A 40 -8.60 26.20 -1.02
N ALA A 41 -7.86 25.75 0.00
CA ALA A 41 -7.31 24.39 0.03
C ALA A 41 -8.38 23.31 0.26
N LEU A 42 -9.43 23.62 1.01
CA LEU A 42 -10.60 22.73 1.17
C LEU A 42 -11.36 22.58 -0.14
N GLU A 43 -11.49 23.66 -0.91
CA GLU A 43 -12.10 23.59 -2.24
C GLU A 43 -11.23 22.78 -3.21
N ALA A 44 -9.91 23.00 -3.21
CA ALA A 44 -8.98 22.19 -3.99
C ALA A 44 -9.06 20.70 -3.60
N PHE A 45 -9.22 20.39 -2.31
CA PHE A 45 -9.42 19.04 -1.81
C PHE A 45 -10.73 18.42 -2.34
N ARG A 46 -11.85 19.15 -2.36
CA ARG A 46 -13.12 18.67 -2.92
C ARG A 46 -13.03 18.39 -4.41
N LEU A 47 -12.36 19.27 -5.16
CA LEU A 47 -12.12 19.06 -6.60
C LEU A 47 -11.21 17.85 -6.86
N GLY A 48 -10.22 17.66 -6.00
CA GLY A 48 -9.35 16.48 -6.05
C GLY A 48 -10.07 15.18 -5.69
N ASP A 49 -10.99 15.20 -4.72
CA ASP A 49 -11.87 14.06 -4.41
C ASP A 49 -12.75 13.69 -5.62
N GLN A 50 -13.35 14.69 -6.28
CA GLN A 50 -14.11 14.45 -7.51
C GLN A 50 -13.25 13.83 -8.62
N ALA A 51 -12.02 14.31 -8.80
CA ALA A 51 -11.08 13.74 -9.76
C ALA A 51 -10.68 12.30 -9.38
N PHE A 52 -10.44 12.01 -8.12
CA PHE A 52 -10.11 10.68 -7.61
C PHE A 52 -11.26 9.67 -7.80
N GLN A 53 -12.50 10.12 -7.68
CA GLN A 53 -13.71 9.30 -7.86
C GLN A 53 -14.16 9.22 -9.33
N ARG A 54 -13.60 10.04 -10.22
CA ARG A 54 -13.98 10.07 -11.63
C ARG A 54 -13.81 8.71 -12.28
N VAL A 55 -14.86 8.27 -12.98
CA VAL A 55 -14.83 7.06 -13.81
C VAL A 55 -14.48 7.49 -15.23
N PHE A 56 -13.32 7.06 -15.72
CA PHE A 56 -12.87 7.34 -17.09
C PHE A 56 -13.56 6.42 -18.08
N VAL A 57 -13.83 6.96 -19.27
CA VAL A 57 -14.46 6.28 -20.39
C VAL A 57 -13.60 6.46 -21.64
N ARG A 58 -14.01 5.83 -22.76
CA ARG A 58 -13.30 5.92 -24.04
C ARG A 58 -13.05 7.37 -24.48
N GLU A 59 -14.03 8.23 -24.29
CA GLU A 59 -13.98 9.64 -24.69
C GLU A 59 -12.96 10.44 -23.87
N ASP A 60 -12.60 9.94 -22.70
CA ASP A 60 -11.56 10.49 -21.81
C ASP A 60 -10.16 9.93 -22.13
N GLY A 61 -10.03 8.99 -23.07
CA GLY A 61 -8.79 8.31 -23.44
C GLY A 61 -8.57 6.96 -22.76
N LEU A 62 -9.51 6.49 -21.92
CA LEU A 62 -9.35 5.20 -21.20
C LEU A 62 -8.95 4.07 -22.16
N GLY A 63 -7.94 3.33 -21.78
CA GLY A 63 -7.56 2.07 -22.40
C GLY A 63 -6.82 2.19 -23.74
N PRO A 64 -7.06 1.25 -24.71
CA PRO A 64 -8.18 0.33 -24.83
C PRO A 64 -8.19 -0.86 -23.85
N ARG A 65 -7.10 -1.12 -23.15
CA ARG A 65 -6.98 -2.13 -22.10
C ARG A 65 -6.60 -1.47 -20.80
N PHE A 66 -7.10 -1.98 -19.68
CA PHE A 66 -6.91 -1.40 -18.36
C PHE A 66 -7.17 -2.43 -17.25
N VAL A 67 -6.78 -2.11 -16.01
CA VAL A 67 -7.15 -2.84 -14.81
C VAL A 67 -8.43 -2.26 -14.23
N HIS A 68 -8.51 -0.93 -14.09
CA HIS A 68 -9.68 -0.25 -13.55
C HIS A 68 -9.91 1.11 -14.21
N GLN A 69 -11.11 1.70 -14.00
CA GLN A 69 -11.54 2.94 -14.63
C GLN A 69 -11.49 4.16 -13.71
N SER A 70 -11.11 3.99 -12.44
CA SER A 70 -11.05 5.08 -11.46
C SER A 70 -10.12 4.75 -10.30
N CYS A 71 -9.54 5.78 -9.66
CA CYS A 71 -8.71 5.58 -8.45
C CYS A 71 -9.54 4.98 -7.30
N ALA A 72 -10.72 5.54 -7.03
CA ALA A 72 -11.63 5.08 -5.97
C ALA A 72 -12.12 3.63 -6.16
N GLY A 73 -12.07 3.11 -7.39
CA GLY A 73 -12.44 1.72 -7.69
C GLY A 73 -11.47 0.70 -7.11
N CYS A 74 -10.18 1.04 -7.03
CA CYS A 74 -9.16 0.22 -6.38
C CYS A 74 -8.90 0.66 -4.92
N HIS A 75 -8.97 1.96 -4.62
CA HIS A 75 -8.78 2.51 -3.27
C HIS A 75 -10.11 2.74 -2.56
N VAL A 76 -10.80 1.66 -2.23
CA VAL A 76 -12.16 1.71 -1.66
C VAL A 76 -12.19 2.48 -0.34
N GLY A 77 -12.94 3.61 -0.32
CA GLY A 77 -13.03 4.49 0.83
C GLY A 77 -11.68 5.08 1.25
N ASP A 78 -10.80 5.39 0.27
CA ASP A 78 -9.42 5.87 0.44
C ASP A 78 -8.51 4.87 1.18
N GLY A 79 -8.99 3.65 1.30
CA GLY A 79 -8.34 2.53 1.96
C GLY A 79 -7.62 1.59 1.00
N ARG A 80 -7.77 0.31 1.28
CA ARG A 80 -7.15 -0.77 0.50
C ARG A 80 -8.09 -1.29 -0.58
N GLY A 81 -7.52 -1.84 -1.63
CA GLY A 81 -8.26 -2.69 -2.57
C GLY A 81 -8.62 -4.05 -1.96
N ARG A 82 -9.50 -4.76 -2.62
CA ARG A 82 -9.93 -6.12 -2.26
C ARG A 82 -9.54 -7.09 -3.37
N PRO A 83 -9.10 -8.31 -3.03
CA PRO A 83 -8.74 -9.31 -4.03
C PRO A 83 -9.99 -10.00 -4.59
N LEU A 84 -10.93 -9.23 -5.16
CA LEU A 84 -12.15 -9.75 -5.78
C LEU A 84 -11.89 -10.05 -7.25
N PHE A 85 -12.20 -11.27 -7.69
CA PHE A 85 -12.05 -11.74 -9.06
C PHE A 85 -13.36 -12.21 -9.71
N ALA A 86 -14.51 -11.89 -9.10
CA ALA A 86 -15.78 -12.41 -9.62
C ALA A 86 -16.27 -11.68 -10.89
N GLU A 87 -16.28 -10.36 -10.93
CA GLU A 87 -16.68 -9.57 -12.11
C GLU A 87 -15.94 -8.23 -12.21
N ARG A 88 -15.37 -7.73 -11.10
CA ARG A 88 -14.52 -6.53 -11.04
C ARG A 88 -13.44 -6.75 -10.01
N SER A 89 -12.20 -6.84 -10.43
CA SER A 89 -11.05 -6.91 -9.56
C SER A 89 -10.72 -5.52 -9.01
N GLU A 90 -10.49 -5.41 -7.70
CA GLU A 90 -9.87 -4.25 -7.07
C GLU A 90 -8.38 -4.55 -6.80
N ALA A 91 -7.84 -5.52 -7.51
CA ALA A 91 -6.47 -5.97 -7.43
C ALA A 91 -5.85 -5.97 -8.82
N LEU A 92 -4.56 -5.88 -8.86
CA LEU A 92 -3.76 -5.95 -10.08
C LEU A 92 -2.80 -7.16 -10.04
N VAL A 93 -2.36 -7.59 -11.20
CA VAL A 93 -1.38 -8.66 -11.34
C VAL A 93 -0.12 -8.11 -12.01
N ARG A 94 0.95 -7.98 -11.23
CA ARG A 94 2.29 -7.70 -11.77
C ARG A 94 2.83 -8.94 -12.47
N THR A 95 3.51 -8.73 -13.59
CA THR A 95 3.97 -9.80 -14.47
C THR A 95 5.45 -9.70 -14.78
N ARG A 96 6.10 -10.85 -14.89
CA ARG A 96 7.44 -11.00 -15.46
C ARG A 96 7.45 -12.23 -16.37
N ALA A 97 8.40 -12.25 -17.29
CA ALA A 97 8.73 -13.44 -18.05
C ALA A 97 9.12 -14.62 -17.12
N PRO A 98 9.19 -15.84 -17.61
CA PRO A 98 9.56 -17.01 -16.79
C PRO A 98 10.93 -16.90 -16.11
N ASP A 99 11.81 -16.00 -16.57
CA ASP A 99 13.10 -15.69 -15.93
C ASP A 99 12.96 -14.87 -14.62
N GLY A 100 11.75 -14.36 -14.31
CA GLY A 100 11.46 -13.55 -13.13
C GLY A 100 12.02 -12.12 -13.18
N GLN A 101 12.68 -11.71 -14.24
CA GLN A 101 13.38 -10.42 -14.36
C GLN A 101 12.84 -9.56 -15.50
N SER A 102 12.78 -10.12 -16.69
CA SER A 102 12.34 -9.40 -17.90
C SER A 102 10.85 -9.09 -17.87
N PRO A 103 10.41 -7.98 -18.52
CA PRO A 103 8.98 -7.77 -18.76
C PRO A 103 8.37 -8.98 -19.48
N HIS A 104 7.13 -9.32 -19.12
CA HIS A 104 6.43 -10.43 -19.75
C HIS A 104 6.17 -10.12 -21.24
N PRO A 105 6.48 -11.03 -22.20
CA PRO A 105 6.41 -10.74 -23.63
C PRO A 105 5.00 -10.40 -24.15
N LEU A 106 3.94 -10.86 -23.43
CA LEU A 106 2.54 -10.58 -23.78
C LEU A 106 1.93 -9.44 -22.93
N PHE A 107 2.34 -9.32 -21.67
CA PHE A 107 1.68 -8.47 -20.68
C PHE A 107 2.56 -7.33 -20.16
N GLY A 108 3.81 -7.23 -20.59
CA GLY A 108 4.73 -6.22 -20.06
C GLY A 108 4.98 -6.39 -18.57
N LEU A 109 4.75 -5.33 -17.80
CA LEU A 109 4.96 -5.32 -16.34
C LEU A 109 3.70 -5.60 -15.53
N GLN A 110 2.52 -5.50 -16.16
CA GLN A 110 1.22 -5.65 -15.52
C GLN A 110 0.19 -6.16 -16.51
N LEU A 111 -0.60 -7.13 -16.10
CA LEU A 111 -1.70 -7.67 -16.91
C LEU A 111 -2.88 -6.69 -16.94
N GLN A 112 -3.36 -6.36 -18.12
CA GLN A 112 -4.56 -5.57 -18.36
C GLN A 112 -5.74 -6.53 -18.63
N ASP A 113 -6.48 -6.87 -17.57
CA ASP A 113 -7.53 -7.91 -17.61
C ASP A 113 -8.91 -7.38 -18.02
N HIS A 114 -9.02 -6.09 -18.31
CA HIS A 114 -10.22 -5.44 -18.85
C HIS A 114 -9.94 -4.75 -20.18
N ALA A 115 -10.99 -4.54 -20.96
CA ALA A 115 -10.92 -3.81 -22.22
C ALA A 115 -12.22 -3.05 -22.52
N LEU A 116 -12.12 -2.00 -23.30
CA LEU A 116 -13.26 -1.27 -23.85
C LEU A 116 -14.07 -2.16 -24.81
N PRO A 117 -15.38 -1.89 -25.00
CA PRO A 117 -16.21 -2.56 -26.01
C PRO A 117 -15.57 -2.52 -27.40
N GLY A 118 -15.46 -3.69 -28.03
CA GLY A 118 -14.80 -3.87 -29.33
C GLY A 118 -13.30 -4.20 -29.24
N HIS A 119 -12.74 -4.24 -28.06
CA HIS A 119 -11.38 -4.70 -27.77
C HIS A 119 -11.38 -5.94 -26.88
N THR A 120 -10.27 -6.64 -26.83
CA THR A 120 -10.08 -7.80 -25.95
C THR A 120 -9.07 -7.48 -24.87
N PRO A 121 -9.26 -7.95 -23.62
CA PRO A 121 -8.23 -7.87 -22.59
C PRO A 121 -6.97 -8.66 -23.00
N GLU A 122 -5.90 -8.53 -22.26
CA GLU A 122 -4.65 -9.25 -22.55
C GLU A 122 -4.73 -10.73 -22.15
N GLY A 123 -5.50 -11.02 -21.11
CA GLY A 123 -5.67 -12.36 -20.58
C GLY A 123 -6.73 -12.40 -19.48
N ARG A 124 -6.80 -13.53 -18.79
CA ARG A 124 -7.71 -13.74 -17.65
C ARG A 124 -6.93 -14.24 -16.45
N VAL A 125 -7.40 -13.89 -15.27
CA VAL A 125 -6.83 -14.34 -14.01
C VAL A 125 -7.84 -15.21 -13.28
N GLU A 126 -7.39 -16.38 -12.85
CA GLU A 126 -8.10 -17.22 -11.91
C GLU A 126 -7.36 -17.19 -10.58
N LEU A 127 -8.05 -16.83 -9.51
CA LEU A 127 -7.53 -16.81 -8.15
C LEU A 127 -8.10 -17.99 -7.36
N TYR A 128 -7.21 -18.75 -6.76
CA TYR A 128 -7.56 -19.81 -5.80
C TYR A 128 -6.92 -19.51 -4.44
N TRP A 129 -7.63 -19.84 -3.37
CA TRP A 129 -7.08 -19.75 -2.03
C TRP A 129 -6.69 -21.14 -1.55
N GLU A 130 -5.40 -21.33 -1.32
CA GLU A 130 -4.87 -22.54 -0.68
C GLU A 130 -4.91 -22.33 0.83
N GLU A 131 -5.74 -23.10 1.53
CA GLU A 131 -5.82 -23.06 2.98
C GLU A 131 -4.69 -23.85 3.62
N MET A 132 -4.17 -23.32 4.74
CA MET A 132 -3.09 -23.88 5.52
C MET A 132 -3.50 -23.89 6.99
N GLU A 133 -3.31 -25.00 7.67
CA GLU A 133 -3.57 -25.12 9.10
C GLU A 133 -2.25 -25.12 9.88
N GLY A 134 -2.25 -24.47 11.03
CA GLY A 134 -1.14 -24.44 11.95
C GLY A 134 -1.62 -24.46 13.41
N ARG A 135 -0.66 -24.51 14.32
CA ARG A 135 -0.94 -24.47 15.76
C ARG A 135 0.05 -23.56 16.47
N TYR A 136 -0.44 -22.83 17.43
CA TYR A 136 0.38 -22.15 18.42
C TYR A 136 1.09 -23.17 19.33
N PRO A 137 2.17 -22.79 20.02
CA PRO A 137 2.83 -23.67 21.00
C PRO A 137 1.91 -24.17 22.12
N ASP A 138 0.86 -23.41 22.44
CA ASP A 138 -0.18 -23.79 23.40
C ASP A 138 -1.24 -24.76 22.84
N GLY A 139 -1.09 -25.21 21.60
CA GLY A 139 -1.98 -26.10 20.89
C GLY A 139 -3.18 -25.45 20.22
N THR A 140 -3.42 -24.13 20.42
CA THR A 140 -4.51 -23.39 19.76
C THR A 140 -4.33 -23.47 18.24
N PRO A 141 -5.35 -23.93 17.47
CA PRO A 141 -5.25 -23.97 16.02
C PRO A 141 -5.40 -22.58 15.42
N TYR A 142 -4.77 -22.36 14.26
CA TYR A 142 -5.02 -21.22 13.38
C TYR A 142 -5.11 -21.68 11.94
N ARG A 143 -5.72 -20.86 11.09
CA ARG A 143 -5.79 -21.05 9.65
C ARG A 143 -5.24 -19.85 8.94
N LEU A 144 -4.54 -20.09 7.83
CA LEU A 144 -4.04 -19.11 6.90
C LEU A 144 -4.50 -19.49 5.49
N ARG A 145 -4.49 -18.53 4.58
CA ARG A 145 -4.74 -18.81 3.17
C ARG A 145 -3.71 -18.09 2.30
N ARG A 146 -3.24 -18.75 1.27
CA ARG A 146 -2.29 -18.23 0.29
C ARG A 146 -2.95 -18.09 -1.08
N PRO A 147 -2.77 -16.98 -1.81
CA PRO A 147 -3.28 -16.87 -3.17
C PRO A 147 -2.50 -17.79 -4.12
N ARG A 148 -3.22 -18.39 -5.04
CA ARG A 148 -2.69 -19.11 -6.19
C ARG A 148 -3.28 -18.51 -7.44
N LEU A 149 -2.44 -17.97 -8.29
CA LEU A 149 -2.83 -17.36 -9.54
C LEU A 149 -2.63 -18.35 -10.69
N ARG A 150 -3.58 -18.34 -11.59
CA ARG A 150 -3.47 -18.96 -12.89
C ARG A 150 -3.85 -17.92 -13.94
N VAL A 151 -2.87 -17.54 -14.74
CA VAL A 151 -3.07 -16.59 -15.83
C VAL A 151 -3.31 -17.37 -17.11
N LEU A 152 -4.35 -17.02 -17.81
CA LEU A 152 -4.79 -17.68 -19.04
C LEU A 152 -4.81 -16.67 -20.18
N ASP A 153 -4.50 -17.13 -21.39
CA ASP A 153 -4.79 -16.39 -22.61
C ASP A 153 -6.30 -16.36 -22.91
N LEU A 154 -6.69 -15.73 -24.00
CA LEU A 154 -8.10 -15.60 -24.39
C LEU A 154 -8.71 -16.94 -24.88
N GLU A 155 -7.89 -17.93 -25.21
CA GLU A 155 -8.29 -19.29 -25.57
C GLU A 155 -8.41 -20.18 -24.32
N GLY A 156 -8.07 -19.69 -23.13
CA GLY A 156 -8.11 -20.43 -21.87
C GLY A 156 -6.88 -21.31 -21.62
N LYS A 157 -5.78 -21.08 -22.34
CA LYS A 157 -4.53 -21.80 -22.13
C LYS A 157 -3.68 -21.09 -21.07
N PRO A 158 -3.04 -21.82 -20.13
CA PRO A 158 -2.12 -21.24 -19.19
C PRO A 158 -0.94 -20.54 -19.88
N VAL A 159 -0.66 -19.30 -19.46
CA VAL A 159 0.47 -18.52 -19.93
C VAL A 159 1.61 -18.66 -18.93
N PRO A 160 2.80 -19.14 -19.34
CA PRO A 160 3.96 -19.24 -18.46
C PRO A 160 4.50 -17.85 -18.10
N GLY A 161 4.79 -17.63 -16.81
CA GLY A 161 5.32 -16.36 -16.32
C GLY A 161 5.42 -16.35 -14.81
N VAL A 162 5.92 -15.26 -14.26
CA VAL A 162 5.88 -14.96 -12.83
C VAL A 162 4.79 -13.92 -12.60
N TYR A 163 3.91 -14.20 -11.66
CA TYR A 163 2.70 -13.41 -11.42
C TYR A 163 2.54 -13.08 -9.95
N SER A 164 2.41 -11.79 -9.64
CA SER A 164 2.22 -11.27 -8.30
C SER A 164 0.88 -10.57 -8.17
N LEU A 165 0.02 -11.10 -7.29
CA LEU A 165 -1.23 -10.42 -6.91
C LEU A 165 -0.94 -9.25 -6.01
N ARG A 166 -1.50 -8.08 -6.30
CA ARG A 166 -1.39 -6.88 -5.48
C ARG A 166 -2.72 -6.18 -5.33
N ILE A 167 -3.07 -5.82 -4.11
CA ILE A 167 -4.19 -4.91 -3.83
C ILE A 167 -3.67 -3.48 -3.71
N ALA A 168 -4.52 -2.50 -3.96
CA ALA A 168 -4.18 -1.10 -3.74
C ALA A 168 -3.86 -0.85 -2.25
N PRO A 169 -2.76 -0.15 -1.92
CA PRO A 169 -2.47 0.28 -0.54
C PRO A 169 -3.38 1.45 -0.13
N PRO A 170 -3.54 1.74 1.18
CA PRO A 170 -4.23 2.94 1.63
C PRO A 170 -3.55 4.21 1.11
N VAL A 171 -4.34 5.24 0.78
CA VAL A 171 -3.82 6.53 0.30
C VAL A 171 -3.82 7.63 1.36
N PHE A 172 -4.54 7.46 2.48
CA PHE A 172 -4.55 8.44 3.57
C PHE A 172 -3.18 8.56 4.25
N GLY A 173 -2.81 9.76 4.65
CA GLY A 173 -1.55 10.06 5.32
C GLY A 173 -0.30 10.03 4.43
N THR A 174 -0.42 9.68 3.15
CA THR A 174 0.74 9.55 2.25
C THR A 174 1.48 10.87 2.04
N GLY A 175 0.77 12.02 1.99
CA GLY A 175 1.42 13.32 1.93
C GLY A 175 2.23 13.69 3.18
N LEU A 176 1.92 13.09 4.33
CA LEU A 176 2.76 13.21 5.53
C LEU A 176 4.05 12.39 5.37
N LEU A 177 3.97 11.20 4.78
CA LEU A 177 5.15 10.36 4.50
C LEU A 177 6.07 11.02 3.48
N GLU A 178 5.53 11.72 2.48
CA GLU A 178 6.30 12.46 1.49
C GLU A 178 7.18 13.55 2.15
N LYS A 179 6.67 14.16 3.23
CA LYS A 179 7.36 15.21 3.98
C LYS A 179 8.39 14.72 5.00
N VAL A 180 8.49 13.41 5.23
CA VAL A 180 9.53 12.87 6.12
C VAL A 180 10.91 13.19 5.53
N PRO A 181 11.82 13.82 6.29
CA PRO A 181 13.18 14.06 5.81
C PRO A 181 13.90 12.75 5.46
N GLU A 182 14.58 12.71 4.33
CA GLU A 182 15.36 11.52 3.93
C GLU A 182 16.35 11.09 4.99
N ALA A 183 17.01 12.06 5.65
CA ALA A 183 17.93 11.79 6.74
C ALA A 183 17.29 10.99 7.89
N ALA A 184 15.97 11.15 8.13
CA ALA A 184 15.28 10.39 9.17
C ALA A 184 15.04 8.92 8.77
N ILE A 185 14.93 8.64 7.48
CA ILE A 185 14.82 7.28 6.93
C ILE A 185 16.22 6.64 6.91
N LEU A 186 17.21 7.35 6.37
CA LEU A 186 18.58 6.86 6.26
C LEU A 186 19.24 6.58 7.63
N ALA A 187 18.84 7.30 8.67
CA ALA A 187 19.33 7.06 10.03
C ALA A 187 18.84 5.74 10.65
N LEU A 188 17.92 5.04 10.00
CA LEU A 188 17.36 3.76 10.45
C LEU A 188 17.88 2.56 9.63
N GLU A 189 18.66 2.82 8.57
CA GLU A 189 19.23 1.74 7.76
C GLU A 189 20.27 0.94 8.54
N ASP A 190 20.22 -0.36 8.36
CA ASP A 190 21.30 -1.28 8.75
C ASP A 190 21.43 -2.43 7.73
N PRO A 191 21.79 -2.14 6.47
CA PRO A 191 21.77 -3.15 5.40
C PRO A 191 22.81 -4.26 5.56
N GLN A 192 23.73 -4.15 6.52
CA GLN A 192 24.73 -5.15 6.86
C GLN A 192 24.44 -5.88 8.16
N ASP A 193 23.32 -5.56 8.85
CA ASP A 193 22.98 -6.10 10.17
C ASP A 193 24.16 -5.97 11.15
N GLU A 194 24.67 -4.72 11.29
CA GLU A 194 25.88 -4.43 12.08
C GLU A 194 25.68 -4.68 13.59
N ASP A 195 24.45 -4.54 14.07
CA ASP A 195 24.11 -4.81 15.47
C ASP A 195 23.76 -6.29 15.74
N GLY A 196 23.63 -7.10 14.67
CA GLY A 196 23.43 -8.56 14.75
C GLY A 196 22.05 -8.97 15.25
N ASP A 197 21.04 -8.11 15.09
CA ASP A 197 19.68 -8.40 15.52
C ASP A 197 18.85 -9.21 14.48
N GLY A 198 19.42 -9.45 13.30
CA GLY A 198 18.82 -10.20 12.19
C GLY A 198 17.91 -9.35 11.31
N ILE A 199 17.97 -8.01 11.41
CA ILE A 199 17.15 -7.08 10.65
C ILE A 199 18.07 -6.15 9.84
N SER A 200 18.03 -6.29 8.52
CA SER A 200 18.90 -5.58 7.56
C SER A 200 18.15 -4.58 6.70
N GLY A 201 17.27 -3.78 7.30
CA GLY A 201 16.45 -2.79 6.61
C GLY A 201 17.27 -1.78 5.81
N ARG A 202 16.86 -1.52 4.55
CA ARG A 202 17.55 -0.60 3.65
C ARG A 202 16.60 0.35 2.93
N ALA A 203 17.04 1.58 2.68
CA ALA A 203 16.26 2.55 1.90
C ALA A 203 16.24 2.18 0.41
N ALA A 204 15.09 2.34 -0.22
CA ALA A 204 14.95 2.18 -1.67
C ALA A 204 15.53 3.42 -2.37
N ARG A 205 16.75 3.32 -2.89
CA ARG A 205 17.40 4.39 -3.65
C ARG A 205 16.97 4.32 -5.11
N LEU A 206 16.31 5.37 -5.58
CA LEU A 206 15.84 5.54 -6.95
C LEU A 206 16.53 6.74 -7.59
N GLU A 207 16.44 6.87 -8.91
CA GLU A 207 17.01 8.03 -9.63
C GLU A 207 16.42 9.36 -9.13
N GLY A 208 15.12 9.39 -8.79
CA GLY A 208 14.40 10.57 -8.30
C GLY A 208 14.47 10.84 -6.79
N GLY A 209 15.25 10.07 -6.00
CA GLY A 209 15.34 10.18 -4.54
C GLY A 209 15.04 8.88 -3.81
N LEU A 210 14.67 8.95 -2.53
CA LEU A 210 14.27 7.75 -1.80
C LEU A 210 12.84 7.32 -2.13
N GLY A 211 12.69 6.06 -2.51
CA GLY A 211 11.39 5.45 -2.71
C GLY A 211 10.59 5.37 -1.42
N ARG A 212 9.32 5.77 -1.48
CA ARG A 212 8.41 5.86 -0.33
C ARG A 212 7.05 5.24 -0.59
N PHE A 213 6.64 5.17 -1.87
CA PHE A 213 5.30 4.77 -2.27
C PHE A 213 5.29 3.46 -3.03
N GLY A 214 4.10 2.88 -3.18
CA GLY A 214 3.96 1.50 -3.61
C GLY A 214 4.33 0.49 -2.50
N TRP A 215 4.04 -0.77 -2.74
CA TRP A 215 4.37 -1.86 -1.79
C TRP A 215 5.87 -2.11 -1.67
N LYS A 216 6.62 -1.81 -2.73
CA LYS A 216 8.08 -2.04 -2.83
C LYS A 216 8.88 -0.73 -2.87
N ALA A 217 8.31 0.38 -2.39
CA ALA A 217 8.96 1.70 -2.42
C ALA A 217 9.49 2.06 -3.82
N SER A 218 8.69 1.83 -4.85
CA SER A 218 9.09 1.96 -6.25
C SER A 218 8.97 3.37 -6.81
N THR A 219 8.40 4.33 -6.06
CA THR A 219 8.30 5.74 -6.44
C THR A 219 8.71 6.66 -5.30
N ALA A 220 9.30 7.82 -5.65
CA ALA A 220 9.81 8.80 -4.69
C ALA A 220 8.78 9.87 -4.33
N SER A 221 7.82 10.19 -5.22
CA SER A 221 6.84 11.25 -5.03
C SER A 221 5.41 10.77 -5.28
N LEU A 222 4.43 11.48 -4.69
CA LEU A 222 3.01 11.22 -4.93
C LEU A 222 2.59 11.60 -6.35
N LEU A 223 3.21 12.62 -6.93
CA LEU A 223 2.95 13.01 -8.32
C LEU A 223 3.32 11.88 -9.28
N GLU A 224 4.50 11.30 -9.11
CA GLU A 224 4.97 10.16 -9.90
C GLU A 224 4.08 8.92 -9.67
N GLN A 225 3.75 8.62 -8.41
CA GLN A 225 2.87 7.50 -8.06
C GLN A 225 1.48 7.64 -8.70
N SER A 226 0.90 8.84 -8.68
CA SER A 226 -0.40 9.13 -9.30
C SER A 226 -0.32 9.01 -10.83
N ALA A 227 0.73 9.54 -11.44
CA ALA A 227 0.93 9.45 -12.88
C ALA A 227 1.13 8.00 -13.36
N LEU A 228 1.86 7.19 -12.60
CA LEU A 228 2.02 5.76 -12.88
C LEU A 228 0.70 4.99 -12.75
N ALA A 229 -0.14 5.32 -11.76
CA ALA A 229 -1.45 4.69 -11.63
C ALA A 229 -2.37 4.99 -12.83
N TYR A 230 -2.38 6.23 -13.32
CA TYR A 230 -3.09 6.55 -14.56
C TYR A 230 -2.59 5.73 -15.75
N ARG A 231 -1.27 5.64 -15.90
CA ARG A 231 -0.65 4.93 -17.01
C ARG A 231 -0.83 3.41 -16.94
N GLU A 232 -0.49 2.82 -15.80
CA GLU A 232 -0.41 1.36 -15.67
C GLU A 232 -1.77 0.72 -15.36
N ASP A 233 -2.64 1.40 -14.61
CA ASP A 233 -3.91 0.80 -14.18
C ASP A 233 -5.08 1.19 -15.09
N MET A 234 -5.01 2.36 -15.76
CA MET A 234 -6.08 2.86 -16.63
C MET A 234 -5.68 2.94 -18.11
N GLY A 235 -4.39 2.78 -18.43
CA GLY A 235 -3.89 2.95 -19.80
C GLY A 235 -4.04 4.39 -20.29
N LEU A 236 -3.85 5.38 -19.41
CA LEU A 236 -3.96 6.81 -19.70
C LEU A 236 -2.58 7.47 -19.65
N SER A 237 -2.17 8.09 -20.74
CA SER A 237 -0.95 8.89 -20.79
C SER A 237 -1.08 10.15 -19.93
N THR A 238 0.05 10.59 -19.34
CA THR A 238 0.10 11.72 -18.43
C THR A 238 1.23 12.69 -18.85
N PRO A 239 1.26 13.92 -18.32
CA PRO A 239 2.37 14.84 -18.58
C PRO A 239 3.76 14.30 -18.18
N LEU A 240 3.83 13.41 -17.18
CA LEU A 240 5.08 12.74 -16.78
C LEU A 240 5.41 11.55 -17.70
N PHE A 241 4.41 10.91 -18.27
CA PHE A 241 4.52 9.74 -19.13
C PHE A 241 3.68 9.93 -20.39
N PRO A 242 4.09 10.88 -21.28
CA PRO A 242 3.33 11.16 -22.49
C PRO A 242 3.49 10.05 -23.53
N GLU A 243 2.46 9.83 -24.34
CA GLU A 243 2.53 8.99 -25.54
C GLU A 243 2.58 9.87 -26.80
N GLU A 244 3.53 9.64 -27.66
CA GLU A 244 3.77 10.45 -28.86
C GLU A 244 3.78 11.99 -28.58
N GLY A 245 4.26 12.37 -27.38
CA GLY A 245 4.31 13.77 -26.95
C GLY A 245 2.97 14.36 -26.51
N ARG A 246 1.95 13.54 -26.30
CA ARG A 246 0.61 13.94 -25.83
C ARG A 246 0.28 13.29 -24.50
N ALA A 247 -0.57 13.96 -23.73
CA ALA A 247 -1.13 13.44 -22.49
C ALA A 247 -2.66 13.50 -22.56
N GLU A 248 -3.32 12.39 -22.23
CA GLU A 248 -4.78 12.31 -22.12
C GLU A 248 -5.25 12.89 -20.80
N VAL A 249 -4.49 12.65 -19.74
CA VAL A 249 -4.70 13.29 -18.44
C VAL A 249 -4.05 14.67 -18.48
N SER A 250 -4.81 15.73 -18.20
CA SER A 250 -4.26 17.08 -18.12
C SER A 250 -3.34 17.27 -16.91
N GLU A 251 -2.44 18.23 -16.95
CA GLU A 251 -1.61 18.64 -15.82
C GLU A 251 -2.50 18.98 -14.60
N GLU A 252 -3.59 19.73 -14.83
CA GLU A 252 -4.54 20.13 -13.79
C GLU A 252 -5.23 18.91 -13.12
N GLU A 253 -5.65 17.92 -13.90
CA GLU A 253 -6.28 16.69 -13.36
C GLU A 253 -5.28 15.90 -12.51
N LEU A 254 -4.06 15.71 -12.99
CA LEU A 254 -3.00 15.03 -12.25
C LEU A 254 -2.65 15.77 -10.95
N GLU A 255 -2.56 17.09 -10.99
CA GLU A 255 -2.31 17.93 -9.81
C GLU A 255 -3.47 17.83 -8.80
N ARG A 256 -4.73 17.83 -9.24
CA ARG A 256 -5.91 17.70 -8.39
C ARG A 256 -5.91 16.38 -7.62
N VAL A 257 -5.69 15.26 -8.31
CA VAL A 257 -5.63 13.94 -7.66
C VAL A 257 -4.46 13.88 -6.69
N THR A 258 -3.29 14.36 -7.10
CA THR A 258 -2.10 14.39 -6.22
C THR A 258 -2.34 15.26 -4.99
N PHE A 259 -2.97 16.43 -5.16
CA PHE A 259 -3.33 17.31 -4.04
C PHE A 259 -4.28 16.62 -3.06
N TYR A 260 -5.31 15.96 -3.56
CA TYR A 260 -6.26 15.20 -2.74
C TYR A 260 -5.54 14.17 -1.88
N VAL A 261 -4.78 13.27 -2.51
CA VAL A 261 -4.05 12.20 -1.83
C VAL A 261 -3.04 12.75 -0.82
N ALA A 262 -2.35 13.86 -1.15
CA ALA A 262 -1.40 14.51 -0.26
C ALA A 262 -2.05 15.16 0.98
N HIS A 263 -3.35 15.45 0.94
CA HIS A 263 -4.05 16.16 2.00
C HIS A 263 -5.09 15.31 2.76
N LEU A 264 -5.11 13.99 2.52
CA LEU A 264 -5.88 13.05 3.34
C LEU A 264 -5.29 12.93 4.74
N ALA A 265 -6.14 13.14 5.73
CA ALA A 265 -5.79 13.06 7.15
C ALA A 265 -5.61 11.61 7.62
N VAL A 266 -5.00 11.43 8.77
CA VAL A 266 -4.86 10.14 9.44
C VAL A 266 -5.93 10.00 10.51
N PRO A 267 -6.63 8.84 10.63
CA PRO A 267 -7.50 8.58 11.76
C PRO A 267 -6.73 8.63 13.08
N ALA A 268 -7.29 9.30 14.07
CA ALA A 268 -6.68 9.36 15.40
C ALA A 268 -6.65 7.97 16.05
N PRO A 269 -5.58 7.62 16.77
CA PRO A 269 -5.54 6.39 17.57
C PRO A 269 -6.67 6.36 18.60
N ARG A 270 -7.23 5.16 18.82
CA ARG A 270 -8.39 4.90 19.69
C ARG A 270 -8.00 4.06 20.91
N HIS A 271 -6.80 4.28 21.43
CA HIS A 271 -6.27 3.51 22.56
C HIS A 271 -6.99 3.82 23.86
N LEU A 272 -7.25 2.76 24.61
CA LEU A 272 -7.71 2.80 25.99
C LEU A 272 -6.54 2.54 26.96
N PRO A 273 -6.66 2.88 28.25
CA PRO A 273 -5.60 2.62 29.23
C PRO A 273 -5.13 1.16 29.29
N GLU A 274 -6.03 0.21 29.08
CA GLU A 274 -5.71 -1.24 29.02
C GLU A 274 -4.86 -1.63 27.82
N ASP A 275 -4.77 -0.81 26.77
CA ASP A 275 -3.95 -1.09 25.58
C ASP A 275 -2.46 -0.84 25.81
N LEU A 276 -2.08 -0.23 26.96
CA LEU A 276 -0.67 -0.02 27.33
C LEU A 276 0.11 -1.32 27.42
N ARG A 277 -0.54 -2.44 27.88
CA ARG A 277 0.07 -3.76 27.87
C ARG A 277 0.38 -4.22 26.45
N GLY A 278 -0.57 -4.08 25.54
CA GLY A 278 -0.37 -4.41 24.11
C GLY A 278 0.74 -3.59 23.47
N LYS A 279 0.79 -2.30 23.78
CA LYS A 279 1.87 -1.42 23.31
C LYS A 279 3.25 -1.87 23.81
N ARG A 280 3.37 -2.28 25.07
CA ARG A 280 4.61 -2.83 25.60
C ARG A 280 5.00 -4.12 24.89
N LEU A 281 4.05 -5.05 24.74
CA LEU A 281 4.25 -6.31 24.04
C LEU A 281 4.68 -6.11 22.58
N PHE A 282 4.11 -5.11 21.89
CA PHE A 282 4.52 -4.73 20.53
C PHE A 282 6.03 -4.44 20.41
N ARG A 283 6.61 -3.80 21.43
CA ARG A 283 8.07 -3.58 21.51
C ARG A 283 8.81 -4.85 21.88
N GLU A 284 8.35 -5.55 22.92
CA GLU A 284 9.02 -6.73 23.50
C GLU A 284 9.14 -7.90 22.51
N VAL A 285 8.12 -8.10 21.65
CA VAL A 285 8.18 -9.15 20.62
C VAL A 285 8.98 -8.74 19.38
N GLY A 286 9.34 -7.46 19.24
CA GLY A 286 10.19 -6.98 18.15
C GLY A 286 9.44 -6.31 16.99
N CYS A 287 8.12 -6.11 17.04
CA CYS A 287 7.39 -5.42 15.97
C CYS A 287 7.91 -3.99 15.72
N ALA A 288 8.36 -3.32 16.81
CA ALA A 288 8.88 -1.95 16.76
C ALA A 288 10.27 -1.84 16.07
N SER A 289 10.93 -2.92 15.73
CA SER A 289 12.20 -2.88 15.00
C SER A 289 12.03 -2.31 13.58
N CYS A 290 10.97 -2.72 12.87
CA CYS A 290 10.58 -2.19 11.56
C CYS A 290 9.43 -1.17 11.68
N HIS A 291 8.38 -1.49 12.44
CA HIS A 291 7.26 -0.59 12.68
C HIS A 291 7.59 0.45 13.76
N ARG A 292 8.60 1.30 13.47
CA ARG A 292 9.04 2.39 14.37
C ARG A 292 7.86 3.26 14.77
N GLU A 293 7.62 3.43 16.07
CA GLU A 293 6.47 4.21 16.55
C GLU A 293 6.47 5.64 15.99
N ARG A 294 7.65 6.20 15.74
CA ARG A 294 7.82 7.54 15.17
C ARG A 294 8.89 7.55 14.09
N LEU A 295 8.57 8.22 12.99
CA LEU A 295 9.51 8.49 11.89
C LEU A 295 9.45 9.98 11.55
N GLY A 296 10.59 10.69 11.63
CA GLY A 296 10.61 12.14 11.38
C GLY A 296 9.63 12.94 12.25
N GLY A 297 9.32 12.44 13.47
CA GLY A 297 8.32 13.04 14.37
C GLY A 297 6.88 12.54 14.18
N LEU A 298 6.54 11.88 13.08
CA LEU A 298 5.22 11.31 12.82
C LEU A 298 5.02 9.97 13.54
N PRO A 299 3.90 9.73 14.24
CA PRO A 299 3.60 8.44 14.85
C PRO A 299 3.05 7.46 13.81
N ALA A 300 3.86 7.14 12.79
CA ALA A 300 3.43 6.39 11.63
C ALA A 300 3.57 4.86 11.76
N TYR A 301 4.31 4.39 12.76
CA TYR A 301 4.58 2.95 12.94
C TYR A 301 5.18 2.32 11.67
N THR A 302 6.23 2.94 11.16
CA THR A 302 7.02 2.51 9.99
C THR A 302 8.41 3.15 10.04
N ASP A 303 9.36 2.50 9.41
CA ASP A 303 10.67 3.06 9.07
C ASP A 303 10.77 3.43 7.58
N LEU A 304 9.80 3.00 6.74
CA LEU A 304 9.77 3.10 5.28
C LEU A 304 10.90 2.32 4.58
N LEU A 305 11.64 1.48 5.29
CA LEU A 305 12.69 0.67 4.71
C LEU A 305 12.13 -0.58 4.01
N LEU A 306 12.93 -1.15 3.14
CA LEU A 306 12.74 -2.47 2.55
C LEU A 306 13.33 -3.53 3.48
N HIS A 307 12.55 -4.57 3.75
CA HIS A 307 12.94 -5.73 4.54
C HIS A 307 12.65 -7.02 3.80
N ASP A 308 13.55 -7.99 3.89
CA ASP A 308 13.31 -9.35 3.38
C ASP A 308 12.30 -10.05 4.29
N MET A 309 11.11 -10.28 3.74
CA MET A 309 10.00 -10.93 4.46
C MET A 309 9.93 -12.44 4.25
N GLY A 310 10.99 -13.02 3.67
CA GLY A 310 11.12 -14.45 3.45
C GLY A 310 10.30 -15.01 2.29
N GLU A 311 10.52 -16.29 2.00
CA GLU A 311 9.93 -16.99 0.85
C GLU A 311 8.39 -17.01 0.87
N ALA A 312 7.78 -17.05 2.06
CA ALA A 312 6.32 -17.12 2.19
C ALA A 312 5.59 -15.85 1.69
N LEU A 313 6.25 -14.69 1.75
CA LEU A 313 5.74 -13.42 1.24
C LEU A 313 6.43 -12.98 -0.05
N ALA A 314 7.49 -13.64 -0.50
CA ALA A 314 8.11 -13.36 -1.78
C ALA A 314 7.11 -13.59 -2.93
N ASP A 315 7.07 -12.65 -3.88
CA ASP A 315 6.12 -12.66 -5.00
C ASP A 315 6.76 -12.99 -6.36
N GLY A 316 8.08 -13.20 -6.37
CA GLY A 316 8.84 -13.48 -7.58
C GLY A 316 9.14 -12.26 -8.46
N VAL A 317 8.64 -11.07 -8.09
CA VAL A 317 8.73 -9.84 -8.90
C VAL A 317 9.65 -8.82 -8.22
N ALA A 318 10.79 -8.53 -8.83
CA ALA A 318 11.61 -7.38 -8.47
C ALA A 318 10.97 -6.07 -9.00
N GLU A 319 11.00 -4.99 -8.21
CA GLU A 319 10.40 -3.71 -8.59
C GLU A 319 11.17 -2.54 -7.95
N GLY A 320 11.57 -1.56 -8.77
CA GLY A 320 12.44 -0.47 -8.33
C GLY A 320 13.73 -1.02 -7.74
N ALA A 321 14.05 -0.66 -6.50
CA ALA A 321 15.23 -1.16 -5.79
C ALA A 321 14.96 -2.48 -5.04
N ALA A 322 13.70 -2.93 -4.94
CA ALA A 322 13.33 -4.09 -4.12
C ALA A 322 13.48 -5.42 -4.85
N SER A 323 14.06 -6.40 -4.16
CA SER A 323 14.05 -7.82 -4.58
C SER A 323 12.65 -8.45 -4.48
N PRO A 324 12.44 -9.68 -5.01
CA PRO A 324 11.16 -10.37 -4.88
C PRO A 324 10.67 -10.58 -3.44
N ALA A 325 11.57 -10.77 -2.48
CA ALA A 325 11.23 -11.02 -1.08
C ALA A 325 11.13 -9.72 -0.23
N GLU A 326 11.66 -8.60 -0.73
CA GLU A 326 11.64 -7.35 0.01
C GLU A 326 10.33 -6.57 -0.15
N TRP A 327 9.88 -6.01 0.96
CA TRP A 327 8.70 -5.18 1.06
C TRP A 327 8.97 -3.95 1.92
N ARG A 328 8.43 -2.81 1.50
CA ARG A 328 8.48 -1.61 2.32
C ARG A 328 7.59 -1.79 3.55
N THR A 329 8.12 -1.47 4.74
CA THR A 329 7.31 -1.43 5.96
C THR A 329 6.16 -0.44 5.80
N PRO A 330 4.88 -0.90 5.76
CA PRO A 330 3.75 0.02 5.66
C PRO A 330 3.49 0.69 7.00
N PRO A 331 2.99 1.95 7.01
CA PRO A 331 2.51 2.57 8.23
C PRO A 331 1.32 1.79 8.81
N LEU A 332 1.23 1.71 10.15
CA LEU A 332 0.13 1.00 10.82
C LEU A 332 -0.99 1.94 11.31
N TRP A 333 -0.86 3.25 11.13
CA TRP A 333 -1.96 4.15 11.47
C TRP A 333 -3.25 3.78 10.73
N GLY A 334 -4.39 3.86 11.41
CA GLY A 334 -5.69 3.51 10.84
C GLY A 334 -5.90 2.02 10.52
N ILE A 335 -4.89 1.15 10.72
CA ILE A 335 -4.99 -0.27 10.32
C ILE A 335 -6.16 -1.00 11.00
N GLY A 336 -6.49 -0.63 12.24
CA GLY A 336 -7.62 -1.20 12.96
C GLY A 336 -8.99 -0.84 12.39
N LEU A 337 -9.07 0.16 11.51
CA LEU A 337 -10.31 0.57 10.83
C LEU A 337 -10.52 -0.11 9.48
N THR A 338 -9.55 -0.87 8.97
CA THR A 338 -9.65 -1.53 7.65
C THR A 338 -10.98 -2.29 7.50
N ARG A 339 -11.33 -3.16 8.46
CA ARG A 339 -12.59 -3.91 8.41
C ARG A 339 -13.84 -2.99 8.48
N LYS A 340 -13.74 -1.86 9.17
CA LYS A 340 -14.86 -0.93 9.29
C LYS A 340 -15.13 -0.17 8.00
N VAL A 341 -14.07 0.20 7.29
CA VAL A 341 -14.16 0.92 6.01
C VAL A 341 -14.54 -0.03 4.87
N LEU A 342 -13.88 -1.19 4.78
CA LEU A 342 -14.06 -2.13 3.66
C LEU A 342 -15.20 -3.15 3.86
N GLY A 343 -15.72 -3.30 5.08
CA GLY A 343 -16.67 -4.38 5.43
C GLY A 343 -16.00 -5.71 5.76
N GLU A 344 -14.75 -5.88 5.37
CA GLU A 344 -13.94 -7.10 5.60
C GLU A 344 -12.51 -6.78 5.99
N GLY A 345 -11.82 -7.77 6.58
CA GLY A 345 -10.37 -7.67 6.87
C GLY A 345 -9.58 -8.02 5.63
N VAL A 346 -8.72 -7.10 5.19
CA VAL A 346 -7.84 -7.29 4.02
C VAL A 346 -6.48 -6.71 4.38
N TYR A 347 -5.48 -7.56 4.56
CA TYR A 347 -4.14 -7.17 4.99
C TYR A 347 -3.06 -7.81 4.12
N LEU A 348 -1.83 -7.30 4.23
CA LEU A 348 -0.68 -7.59 3.38
C LEU A 348 -0.87 -7.06 1.94
N HIS A 349 0.12 -7.30 1.08
CA HIS A 349 0.16 -6.74 -0.28
C HIS A 349 -0.85 -7.36 -1.25
N ASP A 350 -1.33 -8.56 -0.93
CA ASP A 350 -2.22 -9.36 -1.78
C ASP A 350 -3.56 -9.71 -1.11
N GLY A 351 -3.80 -9.18 0.08
CA GLY A 351 -5.06 -9.40 0.79
C GLY A 351 -5.25 -10.81 1.36
N ARG A 352 -4.19 -11.61 1.44
CA ARG A 352 -4.27 -12.98 1.97
C ARG A 352 -4.70 -13.08 3.43
N ALA A 353 -4.30 -12.12 4.24
CA ALA A 353 -4.66 -12.09 5.66
C ALA A 353 -6.01 -11.39 5.86
N GLN A 354 -6.93 -12.05 6.56
CA GLN A 354 -8.28 -11.56 6.86
C GLN A 354 -8.38 -10.94 8.27
N SER A 355 -7.30 -11.05 9.04
CA SER A 355 -7.18 -10.46 10.38
C SER A 355 -5.76 -9.96 10.62
N LEU A 356 -5.59 -9.09 11.63
CA LEU A 356 -4.27 -8.64 12.07
C LEU A 356 -3.44 -9.81 12.61
N GLU A 357 -4.08 -10.79 13.24
CA GLU A 357 -3.43 -12.01 13.70
C GLU A 357 -2.85 -12.81 12.54
N GLU A 358 -3.64 -13.06 11.49
CA GLU A 358 -3.15 -13.73 10.28
C GLU A 358 -2.02 -12.94 9.60
N ALA A 359 -2.10 -11.60 9.57
CA ALA A 359 -1.02 -10.77 9.04
C ALA A 359 0.29 -11.00 9.80
N ILE A 360 0.26 -11.05 11.15
CA ILE A 360 1.45 -11.36 11.96
C ILE A 360 1.97 -12.77 11.67
N LEU A 361 1.08 -13.75 11.56
CA LEU A 361 1.46 -15.15 11.31
C LEU A 361 2.09 -15.37 9.92
N TRP A 362 1.83 -14.48 8.97
CA TRP A 362 2.48 -14.49 7.65
C TRP A 362 3.87 -13.86 7.63
N HIS A 363 4.26 -13.10 8.65
CA HIS A 363 5.59 -12.51 8.74
C HIS A 363 6.67 -13.61 8.72
N GLY A 364 7.75 -13.37 7.98
CA GLY A 364 8.88 -14.29 7.83
C GLY A 364 10.17 -13.51 7.56
N GLY A 365 11.24 -14.18 7.16
CA GLY A 365 12.53 -13.54 6.92
C GLY A 365 13.01 -12.77 8.14
N GLU A 366 13.33 -11.49 7.97
CA GLU A 366 13.76 -10.60 9.07
C GLU A 366 12.73 -10.50 10.21
N ALA A 367 11.45 -10.70 9.92
CA ALA A 367 10.38 -10.65 10.93
C ALA A 367 10.04 -12.02 11.55
N GLU A 368 10.74 -13.11 11.19
CA GLU A 368 10.46 -14.47 11.67
C GLU A 368 10.57 -14.56 13.20
N GLU A 369 11.58 -13.93 13.79
CA GLU A 369 11.77 -13.96 15.24
C GLU A 369 10.64 -13.21 15.98
N ALA A 370 10.20 -12.07 15.46
CA ALA A 370 9.07 -11.32 16.03
C ALA A 370 7.77 -12.16 15.98
N LYS A 371 7.50 -12.84 14.86
CA LYS A 371 6.39 -13.78 14.74
C LYS A 371 6.50 -14.91 15.76
N ARG A 372 7.66 -15.53 15.89
CA ARG A 372 7.91 -16.63 16.83
C ARG A 372 7.65 -16.19 18.29
N ARG A 373 8.13 -15.00 18.68
CA ARG A 373 7.87 -14.42 20.00
C ARG A 373 6.39 -14.13 20.22
N PHE A 374 5.70 -13.57 19.22
CA PHE A 374 4.24 -13.39 19.28
C PHE A 374 3.52 -14.72 19.51
N MET A 375 3.87 -15.76 18.76
CA MET A 375 3.25 -17.08 18.90
C MET A 375 3.49 -17.73 20.28
N ALA A 376 4.65 -17.45 20.89
CA ALA A 376 5.00 -17.94 22.21
C ALA A 376 4.29 -17.21 23.37
N LEU A 377 3.66 -16.06 23.11
CA LEU A 377 2.90 -15.33 24.13
C LEU A 377 1.71 -16.16 24.65
N PRO A 378 1.37 -16.02 25.93
CA PRO A 378 0.07 -16.48 26.44
C PRO A 378 -1.08 -15.86 25.63
N LYS A 379 -2.18 -16.59 25.46
CA LYS A 379 -3.34 -16.12 24.68
C LYS A 379 -3.81 -14.72 25.09
N ALA A 380 -3.87 -14.43 26.39
CA ALA A 380 -4.27 -13.10 26.88
C ALA A 380 -3.32 -11.97 26.44
N ASP A 381 -2.04 -12.27 26.24
CA ASP A 381 -1.05 -11.32 25.77
C ASP A 381 -1.12 -11.13 24.26
N ARG A 382 -1.32 -12.21 23.49
CA ARG A 382 -1.62 -12.09 22.07
C ARG A 382 -2.83 -11.18 21.83
N GLU A 383 -3.92 -11.40 22.60
CA GLU A 383 -5.11 -10.55 22.50
C GLU A 383 -4.87 -9.09 22.93
N ALA A 384 -4.03 -8.84 23.94
CA ALA A 384 -3.67 -7.49 24.34
C ALA A 384 -2.89 -6.75 23.24
N LEU A 385 -1.94 -7.43 22.55
CA LEU A 385 -1.21 -6.89 21.42
C LEU A 385 -2.15 -6.60 20.24
N LEU A 386 -3.06 -7.53 19.92
CA LEU A 386 -4.04 -7.36 18.84
C LEU A 386 -5.03 -6.22 19.15
N ARG A 387 -5.45 -6.01 20.41
CA ARG A 387 -6.28 -4.85 20.79
C ARG A 387 -5.52 -3.55 20.57
N PHE A 388 -4.25 -3.49 20.97
CA PHE A 388 -3.41 -2.32 20.69
C PHE A 388 -3.37 -1.99 19.19
N LEU A 389 -3.10 -2.98 18.32
CA LEU A 389 -3.09 -2.79 16.87
C LEU A 389 -4.46 -2.33 16.33
N ARG A 390 -5.56 -2.86 16.87
CA ARG A 390 -6.92 -2.38 16.49
C ARG A 390 -7.18 -0.95 16.92
N GLY A 391 -6.45 -0.44 17.90
CA GLY A 391 -6.50 0.95 18.36
C GLY A 391 -5.69 1.92 17.50
N LEU A 392 -4.77 1.44 16.67
CA LEU A 392 -4.06 2.27 15.71
C LEU A 392 -5.00 2.59 14.54
#